data_880d9a5c8722777231ff51760392a3c6
#
_entry.id   880d9a5c8722777231ff51760392a3c6
#
_cell.length_a   1.000
_cell.length_b   1.000
_cell.length_c   1.000
_cell.angle_alpha   90.00
_cell.angle_beta   90.00
_cell.angle_gamma   90.00
#
_symmetry.space_group_name_H-M   'P 1'
#
loop_
_entity.id
_entity.type
_entity.pdbx_description
1 polymer ?
#
loop_
_entity_poly.entity_id
_entity_poly.type
_entity_poly.pdbx_seq_one_letter_code
_entity_poly.pdbx_strand_id
1 'polypeptide(L)'
;MSRGLGDVYKRQGKTVRVCVFCKEDKYEAAKAAGADFVGGQDLVDKITKENWMDFDVVIASPDMMGLVGRLGKILGPRGLMPNPKAGTVTPDVAKAINEAKAGKIEYRLDKTNIIHCPIGKASFGADKLVQNFEVLMDAIVKAKPSAAKGTYLKSCTVTSTMGVGVKVSTTKYGV
;
A
#
# COMPACT_ATOMS: atom_id res chain seq x y z
N MET A 1 14.55 1.39 15.69
CA MET A 1 14.57 1.13 14.25
C MET A 1 13.36 1.77 13.60
N SER A 2 13.58 2.71 12.71
CA SER A 2 12.51 3.33 11.93
C SER A 2 11.93 2.26 10.99
N ARG A 3 10.68 1.87 11.19
CA ARG A 3 9.93 1.05 10.24
C ARG A 3 9.56 1.96 9.08
N GLY A 4 10.47 2.10 8.11
CA GLY A 4 10.21 2.87 6.92
C GLY A 4 9.07 2.23 6.13
N LEU A 5 7.97 2.95 5.98
CA LEU A 5 6.96 2.69 4.97
C LEU A 5 7.35 3.54 3.78
N GLY A 6 7.69 2.91 2.69
CA GLY A 6 7.98 3.58 1.43
C GLY A 6 6.85 3.34 0.44
N ASP A 7 6.61 4.34 -0.35
CA ASP A 7 5.59 4.32 -1.38
C ASP A 7 6.24 4.06 -2.73
N VAL A 8 5.80 3.02 -3.41
CA VAL A 8 6.27 2.69 -4.75
C VAL A 8 5.08 2.59 -5.68
N TYR A 9 5.10 3.41 -6.73
CA TYR A 9 4.06 3.39 -7.76
C TYR A 9 4.31 2.25 -8.73
N LYS A 10 3.39 1.28 -8.78
CA LYS A 10 3.44 0.16 -9.72
C LYS A 10 2.11 0.00 -10.41
N ARG A 11 2.16 -0.04 -11.73
CA ARG A 11 1.00 -0.38 -12.56
C ARG A 11 0.76 -1.89 -12.48
N GLN A 12 -0.06 -2.33 -11.52
CA GLN A 12 -0.37 -3.77 -11.34
C GLN A 12 -1.39 -4.33 -12.35
N GLY A 13 -1.93 -3.50 -13.23
CA GLY A 13 -2.95 -3.94 -14.20
C GLY A 13 -4.27 -4.39 -13.57
N LYS A 14 -4.51 -4.09 -12.29
CA LYS A 14 -5.78 -4.33 -11.59
C LYS A 14 -6.47 -3.00 -11.36
N THR A 15 -7.75 -2.92 -11.68
CA THR A 15 -8.62 -1.82 -11.25
C THR A 15 -8.83 -1.95 -9.75
N VAL A 16 -8.23 -1.05 -8.98
CA VAL A 16 -8.34 -1.03 -7.53
C VAL A 16 -9.63 -0.32 -7.16
N ARG A 17 -10.50 -0.99 -6.41
CA ARG A 17 -11.72 -0.41 -5.87
C ARG A 17 -11.39 0.29 -4.56
N VAL A 18 -11.61 1.60 -4.51
CA VAL A 18 -11.24 2.46 -3.40
C VAL A 18 -12.48 2.81 -2.59
N CYS A 19 -12.46 2.46 -1.31
CA CYS A 19 -13.47 2.85 -0.32
C CYS A 19 -12.93 4.01 0.53
N VAL A 20 -13.73 5.07 0.66
CA VAL A 20 -13.33 6.31 1.33
C VAL A 20 -14.26 6.64 2.47
N PHE A 21 -13.68 6.79 3.66
CA PHE A 21 -14.37 7.29 4.85
C PHE A 21 -14.06 8.76 5.06
N CYS A 22 -15.00 9.64 4.76
CA CYS A 22 -14.86 11.06 4.95
C CYS A 22 -16.18 11.68 5.43
N LYS A 23 -16.14 12.97 5.82
CA LYS A 23 -17.34 13.76 6.09
C LYS A 23 -18.02 14.20 4.80
N GLU A 24 -19.28 14.58 4.88
CA GLU A 24 -20.11 14.99 3.75
C GLU A 24 -19.46 16.09 2.90
N ASP A 25 -18.76 17.03 3.53
CA ASP A 25 -18.05 18.14 2.87
C ASP A 25 -17.01 17.65 1.82
N LYS A 26 -16.49 16.44 1.99
CA LYS A 26 -15.45 15.85 1.11
C LYS A 26 -15.99 14.81 0.14
N TYR A 27 -17.28 14.52 0.15
CA TYR A 27 -17.89 13.50 -0.72
C TYR A 27 -17.72 13.83 -2.19
N GLU A 28 -17.97 15.08 -2.58
CA GLU A 28 -17.83 15.53 -3.96
C GLU A 28 -16.39 15.43 -4.45
N ALA A 29 -15.44 15.89 -3.63
CA ALA A 29 -14.01 15.80 -3.95
C ALA A 29 -13.54 14.35 -4.08
N ALA A 30 -14.01 13.44 -3.22
CA ALA A 30 -13.67 12.03 -3.28
C ALA A 30 -14.27 11.34 -4.53
N LYS A 31 -15.51 11.64 -4.88
CA LYS A 31 -16.16 11.15 -6.10
C LYS A 31 -15.49 11.70 -7.36
N ALA A 32 -15.16 12.99 -7.39
CA ALA A 32 -14.44 13.61 -8.50
C ALA A 32 -13.03 13.01 -8.71
N ALA A 33 -12.34 12.64 -7.63
CA ALA A 33 -11.08 11.93 -7.68
C ALA A 33 -11.21 10.46 -8.10
N GLY A 34 -12.45 9.96 -8.25
CA GLY A 34 -12.76 8.63 -8.74
C GLY A 34 -12.85 7.55 -7.67
N ALA A 35 -13.20 7.88 -6.43
CA ALA A 35 -13.52 6.86 -5.42
C ALA A 35 -14.74 6.04 -5.86
N ASP A 36 -14.67 4.73 -5.65
CA ASP A 36 -15.76 3.82 -6.03
C ASP A 36 -16.86 3.82 -4.95
N PHE A 37 -16.46 3.92 -3.71
CA PHE A 37 -17.36 3.97 -2.56
C PHE A 37 -16.96 5.11 -1.64
N VAL A 38 -17.90 6.01 -1.35
CA VAL A 38 -17.69 7.17 -0.47
C VAL A 38 -18.81 7.20 0.55
N GLY A 39 -18.47 7.31 1.82
CA GLY A 39 -19.45 7.43 2.88
C GLY A 39 -18.84 7.61 4.27
N GLY A 40 -19.71 7.71 5.25
CA GLY A 40 -19.37 7.85 6.67
C GLY A 40 -19.88 6.68 7.50
N GLN A 41 -20.83 6.96 8.39
CA GLN A 41 -21.45 5.97 9.27
C GLN A 41 -22.18 4.87 8.49
N ASP A 42 -22.82 5.21 7.37
CA ASP A 42 -23.58 4.28 6.53
C ASP A 42 -22.71 3.12 6.02
N LEU A 43 -21.49 3.44 5.58
CA LEU A 43 -20.54 2.41 5.14
C LEU A 43 -20.05 1.54 6.31
N VAL A 44 -19.87 2.13 7.50
CA VAL A 44 -19.50 1.38 8.70
C VAL A 44 -20.61 0.38 9.05
N ASP A 45 -21.86 0.80 9.02
CA ASP A 45 -23.01 -0.05 9.30
C ASP A 45 -23.14 -1.17 8.26
N LYS A 46 -22.95 -0.85 6.99
CA LYS A 46 -22.97 -1.82 5.90
C LYS A 46 -21.89 -2.90 6.05
N ILE A 47 -20.67 -2.49 6.34
CA ILE A 47 -19.55 -3.42 6.57
C ILE A 47 -19.82 -4.29 7.79
N THR A 48 -20.37 -3.72 8.86
CA THR A 48 -20.61 -4.45 10.12
C THR A 48 -21.77 -5.43 10.00
N LYS A 49 -22.88 -5.03 9.36
CA LYS A 49 -24.10 -5.86 9.25
C LYS A 49 -24.02 -6.88 8.13
N GLU A 50 -23.50 -6.49 6.98
CA GLU A 50 -23.52 -7.31 5.76
C GLU A 50 -22.16 -7.98 5.48
N ASN A 51 -21.12 -7.73 6.28
CA ASN A 51 -19.73 -8.13 6.00
C ASN A 51 -19.30 -7.74 4.57
N TRP A 52 -19.86 -6.63 4.06
CA TRP A 52 -19.58 -6.16 2.73
C TRP A 52 -18.14 -5.68 2.60
N MET A 53 -17.38 -6.23 1.66
CA MET A 53 -15.96 -5.97 1.48
C MET A 53 -15.54 -5.94 0.01
N ASP A 54 -16.37 -5.37 -0.84
CA ASP A 54 -16.10 -5.27 -2.27
C ASP A 54 -15.13 -4.14 -2.63
N PHE A 55 -14.10 -3.94 -1.81
CA PHE A 55 -13.07 -2.93 -2.00
C PHE A 55 -11.67 -3.52 -1.74
N ASP A 56 -10.67 -2.94 -2.38
CA ASP A 56 -9.28 -3.39 -2.28
C ASP A 56 -8.42 -2.46 -1.43
N VAL A 57 -8.80 -1.19 -1.32
CA VAL A 57 -8.09 -0.17 -0.52
C VAL A 57 -9.08 0.67 0.26
N VAL A 58 -8.74 0.98 1.50
CA VAL A 58 -9.50 1.87 2.38
C VAL A 58 -8.70 3.13 2.66
N ILE A 59 -9.32 4.28 2.40
CA ILE A 59 -8.77 5.59 2.72
C ILE A 59 -9.70 6.24 3.75
N ALA A 60 -9.14 6.86 4.76
CA ALA A 60 -9.90 7.53 5.80
C ALA A 60 -9.42 8.95 6.05
N SER A 61 -10.35 9.87 6.28
CA SER A 61 -10.04 11.16 6.87
C SER A 61 -9.66 10.97 8.35
N PRO A 62 -8.70 11.73 8.91
CA PRO A 62 -8.32 11.64 10.32
C PRO A 62 -9.50 11.72 11.27
N ASP A 63 -10.48 12.56 10.94
CA ASP A 63 -11.72 12.76 11.73
C ASP A 63 -12.57 11.49 11.85
N MET A 64 -12.54 10.63 10.81
CA MET A 64 -13.36 9.43 10.75
C MET A 64 -12.66 8.19 11.35
N MET A 65 -11.40 8.32 11.77
CA MET A 65 -10.64 7.21 12.35
C MET A 65 -11.26 6.60 13.60
N GLY A 66 -11.98 7.40 14.39
CA GLY A 66 -12.74 6.91 15.55
C GLY A 66 -13.82 5.89 15.16
N LEU A 67 -14.50 6.11 14.05
CA LEU A 67 -15.51 5.21 13.49
C LEU A 67 -14.87 3.98 12.82
N VAL A 68 -13.86 4.21 12.00
CA VAL A 68 -13.11 3.15 11.31
C VAL A 68 -12.38 2.23 12.30
N GLY A 69 -11.97 2.77 13.46
CA GLY A 69 -11.37 1.98 14.55
C GLY A 69 -12.26 0.83 15.03
N ARG A 70 -13.58 1.01 15.01
CA ARG A 70 -14.55 -0.05 15.35
C ARG A 70 -14.52 -1.21 14.35
N LEU A 71 -14.18 -0.93 13.10
CA LEU A 71 -14.01 -1.93 12.04
C LEU A 71 -12.65 -2.66 12.11
N GLY A 72 -11.78 -2.30 13.05
CA GLY A 72 -10.43 -2.88 13.17
C GLY A 72 -10.41 -4.40 13.30
N LYS A 73 -11.43 -5.00 13.96
CA LYS A 73 -11.58 -6.45 14.06
C LYS A 73 -11.88 -7.13 12.72
N ILE A 74 -12.51 -6.41 11.79
CA ILE A 74 -12.92 -6.91 10.48
C ILE A 74 -11.86 -6.58 9.42
N LEU A 75 -11.39 -5.33 9.37
CA LEU A 75 -10.42 -4.85 8.39
C LEU A 75 -8.97 -5.26 8.71
N GLY A 76 -8.64 -5.40 10.00
CA GLY A 76 -7.29 -5.73 10.46
C GLY A 76 -6.73 -7.04 9.91
N PRO A 77 -7.44 -8.18 10.09
CA PRO A 77 -6.99 -9.49 9.59
C PRO A 77 -6.78 -9.53 8.06
N ARG A 78 -7.52 -8.69 7.31
CA ARG A 78 -7.41 -8.60 5.85
C ARG A 78 -6.38 -7.58 5.36
N GLY A 79 -5.72 -6.87 6.27
CA GLY A 79 -4.74 -5.85 5.92
C GLY A 79 -5.32 -4.59 5.29
N LEU A 80 -6.64 -4.36 5.41
CA LEU A 80 -7.36 -3.22 4.82
C LEU A 80 -7.50 -2.04 5.79
N MET A 81 -6.94 -2.14 6.98
CA MET A 81 -7.02 -1.08 7.99
C MET A 81 -6.22 0.15 7.56
N PRO A 82 -6.85 1.33 7.48
CA PRO A 82 -6.12 2.56 7.16
C PRO A 82 -5.01 2.86 8.17
N ASN A 83 -3.86 3.30 7.68
CA ASN A 83 -2.69 3.60 8.50
C ASN A 83 -2.12 4.98 8.11
N PRO A 84 -1.93 5.90 9.08
CA PRO A 84 -1.30 7.20 8.82
C PRO A 84 0.09 7.07 8.19
N LYS A 85 0.84 6.05 8.57
CA LYS A 85 2.20 5.81 8.05
C LYS A 85 2.23 5.37 6.59
N ALA A 86 1.15 4.73 6.12
CA ALA A 86 0.96 4.34 4.73
C ALA A 86 0.36 5.45 3.86
N GLY A 87 0.03 6.60 4.47
CA GLY A 87 -0.63 7.70 3.77
C GLY A 87 -2.09 7.44 3.42
N THR A 88 -2.68 6.34 3.93
CA THR A 88 -4.11 6.04 3.75
C THR A 88 -5.03 6.76 4.73
N VAL A 89 -4.44 7.43 5.74
CA VAL A 89 -5.13 8.38 6.61
C VAL A 89 -4.58 9.76 6.34
N THR A 90 -5.34 10.58 5.62
CA THR A 90 -4.92 11.91 5.21
C THR A 90 -6.11 12.88 5.14
N PRO A 91 -5.90 14.16 5.42
CA PRO A 91 -6.91 15.19 5.18
C PRO A 91 -7.16 15.42 3.68
N ASP A 92 -6.15 15.14 2.83
CA ASP A 92 -6.22 15.27 1.38
C ASP A 92 -6.58 13.94 0.72
N VAL A 93 -7.89 13.67 0.73
CA VAL A 93 -8.46 12.41 0.26
C VAL A 93 -8.28 12.24 -1.25
N ALA A 94 -8.39 13.33 -2.03
CA ALA A 94 -8.29 13.29 -3.48
C ALA A 94 -6.91 12.81 -3.96
N LYS A 95 -5.84 13.30 -3.32
CA LYS A 95 -4.47 12.87 -3.61
C LYS A 95 -4.28 11.39 -3.30
N ALA A 96 -4.73 10.93 -2.14
CA ALA A 96 -4.61 9.53 -1.74
C ALA A 96 -5.37 8.57 -2.68
N ILE A 97 -6.54 8.97 -3.19
CA ILE A 97 -7.30 8.19 -4.17
C ILE A 97 -6.51 8.05 -5.47
N ASN A 98 -5.97 9.16 -5.98
CA ASN A 98 -5.17 9.16 -7.21
C ASN A 98 -3.93 8.27 -7.05
N GLU A 99 -3.23 8.34 -5.92
CA GLU A 99 -2.07 7.49 -5.60
C GLU A 99 -2.47 6.01 -5.53
N ALA A 100 -3.56 5.67 -4.85
CA ALA A 100 -4.07 4.30 -4.78
C ALA A 100 -4.45 3.75 -6.17
N LYS A 101 -5.10 4.56 -7.01
CA LYS A 101 -5.45 4.18 -8.39
C LYS A 101 -4.24 4.11 -9.32
N ALA A 102 -3.19 4.89 -9.06
CA ALA A 102 -1.92 4.78 -9.76
C ALA A 102 -1.15 3.48 -9.42
N GLY A 103 -1.64 2.71 -8.45
CA GLY A 103 -1.04 1.43 -8.06
C GLY A 103 0.06 1.57 -7.01
N LYS A 104 -0.09 2.53 -6.11
CA LYS A 104 0.78 2.68 -4.95
C LYS A 104 0.82 1.38 -4.14
N ILE A 105 2.02 0.87 -3.87
CA ILE A 105 2.23 -0.32 -3.06
C ILE A 105 2.85 0.09 -1.73
N GLU A 106 2.25 -0.41 -0.68
CA GLU A 106 2.81 -0.35 0.65
C GLU A 106 3.77 -1.53 0.85
N TYR A 107 4.99 -1.26 1.28
CA TYR A 107 5.89 -2.30 1.76
C TYR A 107 6.19 -2.12 3.25
N ARG A 108 6.32 -3.22 3.94
CA ARG A 108 6.53 -3.24 5.39
C ARG A 108 7.70 -4.13 5.74
N LEU A 109 8.53 -3.66 6.66
CA LEU A 109 9.59 -4.46 7.26
C LEU A 109 8.99 -5.44 8.27
N ASP A 110 9.31 -6.70 8.14
CA ASP A 110 8.92 -7.75 9.06
C ASP A 110 9.78 -7.73 10.34
N LYS A 111 9.42 -8.54 11.34
CA LYS A 111 10.18 -8.71 12.59
C LYS A 111 11.58 -9.27 12.35
N THR A 112 11.77 -10.01 11.28
CA THR A 112 13.04 -10.60 10.83
C THR A 112 13.87 -9.66 9.95
N ASN A 113 13.46 -8.40 9.79
CA ASN A 113 14.07 -7.41 8.90
C ASN A 113 14.02 -7.77 7.42
N ILE A 114 13.01 -8.52 7.00
CA ILE A 114 12.75 -8.86 5.60
C ILE A 114 11.61 -8.00 5.06
N ILE A 115 11.71 -7.58 3.80
CA ILE A 115 10.65 -6.89 3.07
C ILE A 115 10.06 -7.87 2.05
N HIS A 116 8.78 -8.15 2.17
CA HIS A 116 8.01 -8.92 1.20
C HIS A 116 7.15 -7.95 0.38
N CYS A 117 7.39 -7.89 -0.92
CA CYS A 117 6.68 -6.96 -1.79
C CYS A 117 6.44 -7.57 -3.18
N PRO A 118 5.20 -7.55 -3.69
CA PRO A 118 4.94 -7.98 -5.06
C PRO A 118 5.47 -6.95 -6.05
N ILE A 119 6.21 -7.38 -7.06
CA ILE A 119 6.74 -6.48 -8.11
C ILE A 119 5.85 -6.38 -9.35
N GLY A 120 4.91 -7.28 -9.50
CA GLY A 120 3.95 -7.28 -10.60
C GLY A 120 3.45 -8.67 -10.93
N LYS A 121 2.71 -8.77 -12.03
CA LYS A 121 2.22 -10.05 -12.58
C LYS A 121 3.15 -10.53 -13.70
N ALA A 122 3.27 -11.84 -13.88
CA ALA A 122 4.06 -12.43 -14.97
C ALA A 122 3.62 -11.94 -16.35
N SER A 123 2.33 -11.61 -16.51
CA SER A 123 1.75 -11.07 -17.75
C SER A 123 2.26 -9.69 -18.17
N PHE A 124 3.01 -8.98 -17.32
CA PHE A 124 3.50 -7.63 -17.64
C PHE A 124 4.70 -7.63 -18.59
N GLY A 125 5.38 -8.77 -18.71
CA GLY A 125 6.65 -8.89 -19.43
C GLY A 125 7.86 -8.48 -18.58
N ALA A 126 9.03 -8.93 -19.00
CA ALA A 126 10.26 -8.79 -18.23
C ALA A 126 10.67 -7.32 -18.04
N ASP A 127 10.59 -6.51 -19.08
CA ASP A 127 11.05 -5.11 -19.03
C ASP A 127 10.31 -4.27 -17.99
N LYS A 128 8.97 -4.43 -17.92
CA LYS A 128 8.15 -3.71 -16.93
C LYS A 128 8.40 -4.20 -15.51
N LEU A 129 8.68 -5.50 -15.34
CA LEU A 129 9.03 -6.06 -14.04
C LEU A 129 10.40 -5.56 -13.56
N VAL A 130 11.37 -5.45 -14.46
CA VAL A 130 12.69 -4.89 -14.16
C VAL A 130 12.57 -3.43 -13.73
N GLN A 131 11.82 -2.61 -14.49
CA GLN A 131 11.57 -1.21 -14.12
C GLN A 131 10.91 -1.08 -12.74
N ASN A 132 9.88 -1.88 -12.48
CA ASN A 132 9.21 -1.89 -11.17
C ASN A 132 10.16 -2.31 -10.04
N PHE A 133 11.02 -3.28 -10.32
CA PHE A 133 12.03 -3.74 -9.36
C PHE A 133 13.05 -2.65 -9.06
N GLU A 134 13.57 -1.95 -10.08
CA GLU A 134 14.52 -0.85 -9.90
C GLU A 134 13.93 0.28 -9.07
N VAL A 135 12.71 0.72 -9.38
CA VAL A 135 12.01 1.76 -8.60
C VAL A 135 11.82 1.33 -7.14
N LEU A 136 11.49 0.06 -6.89
CA LEU A 136 11.36 -0.46 -5.52
C LEU A 136 12.71 -0.44 -4.79
N MET A 137 13.79 -0.89 -5.45
CA MET A 137 15.11 -0.93 -4.85
C MET A 137 15.63 0.46 -4.53
N ASP A 138 15.43 1.42 -5.43
CA ASP A 138 15.80 2.83 -5.20
C ASP A 138 15.04 3.43 -4.01
N ALA A 139 13.75 3.14 -3.89
CA ALA A 139 12.95 3.58 -2.76
C ALA A 139 13.44 3.00 -1.42
N ILE A 140 13.84 1.72 -1.41
CA ILE A 140 14.37 1.05 -0.22
C ILE A 140 15.74 1.64 0.16
N VAL A 141 16.61 1.88 -0.82
CA VAL A 141 17.94 2.50 -0.60
C VAL A 141 17.80 3.92 -0.07
N LYS A 142 16.90 4.72 -0.65
CA LYS A 142 16.61 6.09 -0.16
C LYS A 142 16.04 6.10 1.25
N ALA A 143 15.31 5.07 1.64
CA ALA A 143 14.74 4.92 2.99
C ALA A 143 15.76 4.42 4.03
N LYS A 144 17.04 4.20 3.65
CA LYS A 144 18.09 3.78 4.57
C LYS A 144 18.25 4.80 5.69
N PRO A 145 18.08 4.40 6.96
CA PRO A 145 18.31 5.30 8.08
C PRO A 145 19.81 5.61 8.24
N SER A 146 20.16 6.84 8.57
CA SER A 146 21.54 7.29 8.78
C SER A 146 22.29 6.49 9.86
N ALA A 147 21.55 5.91 10.78
CA ALA A 147 22.10 5.05 11.86
C ALA A 147 22.51 3.65 11.37
N ALA A 148 22.10 3.23 10.17
CA ALA A 148 22.45 1.92 9.65
C ALA A 148 23.90 1.94 9.11
N LYS A 149 24.81 1.38 9.89
CA LYS A 149 26.22 1.17 9.49
C LYS A 149 26.38 -0.17 8.78
N GLY A 150 27.23 -0.23 7.76
CA GLY A 150 27.54 -1.45 7.02
C GLY A 150 26.59 -1.74 5.87
N THR A 151 26.62 -2.98 5.37
CA THR A 151 25.83 -3.42 4.22
C THR A 151 24.33 -3.43 4.57
N TYR A 152 23.56 -2.55 3.92
CA TYR A 152 22.13 -2.40 4.17
C TYR A 152 21.31 -3.52 3.54
N LEU A 153 21.59 -3.85 2.28
CA LEU A 153 20.95 -4.93 1.54
C LEU A 153 21.82 -6.18 1.60
N LYS A 154 21.44 -7.16 2.41
CA LYS A 154 22.19 -8.41 2.58
C LYS A 154 21.91 -9.40 1.46
N SER A 155 20.66 -9.56 1.07
CA SER A 155 20.25 -10.48 0.01
C SER A 155 18.94 -10.02 -0.61
N CYS A 156 18.78 -10.32 -1.88
CA CYS A 156 17.54 -10.12 -2.61
C CYS A 156 17.20 -11.40 -3.37
N THR A 157 15.95 -11.83 -3.28
CA THR A 157 15.46 -13.02 -3.96
C THR A 157 14.16 -12.69 -4.67
N VAL A 158 14.07 -13.02 -5.94
CA VAL A 158 12.85 -12.87 -6.74
C VAL A 158 12.26 -14.24 -7.00
N THR A 159 10.96 -14.39 -6.81
CA THR A 159 10.25 -15.64 -7.05
C THR A 159 8.87 -15.40 -7.65
N SER A 160 8.33 -16.36 -8.38
CA SER A 160 6.91 -16.42 -8.70
C SER A 160 6.15 -17.07 -7.54
N THR A 161 4.81 -16.97 -7.53
CA THR A 161 3.96 -17.46 -6.44
C THR A 161 4.22 -18.92 -6.07
N MET A 162 4.48 -19.78 -7.06
CA MET A 162 4.76 -21.21 -6.88
C MET A 162 6.13 -21.62 -7.43
N GLY A 163 6.99 -20.65 -7.74
CA GLY A 163 8.29 -20.90 -8.34
C GLY A 163 9.45 -20.96 -7.36
N VAL A 164 10.59 -21.36 -7.87
CA VAL A 164 11.85 -21.35 -7.11
C VAL A 164 12.35 -19.92 -6.94
N GLY A 165 12.92 -19.62 -5.77
CA GLY A 165 13.54 -18.33 -5.49
C GLY A 165 14.88 -18.17 -6.22
N VAL A 166 15.00 -17.14 -7.04
CA VAL A 166 16.23 -16.78 -7.74
C VAL A 166 16.91 -15.63 -7.01
N LYS A 167 18.15 -15.83 -6.59
CA LYS A 167 18.95 -14.79 -5.94
C LYS A 167 19.39 -13.75 -6.97
N VAL A 168 19.19 -12.49 -6.63
CA VAL A 168 19.61 -11.34 -7.43
C VAL A 168 20.78 -10.65 -6.74
N SER A 169 21.81 -10.30 -7.54
CA SER A 169 22.95 -9.56 -7.02
C SER A 169 22.53 -8.16 -6.53
N THR A 170 22.89 -7.84 -5.32
CA THR A 170 22.63 -6.53 -4.70
C THR A 170 23.79 -5.55 -4.91
N THR A 171 24.86 -5.96 -5.59
CA THR A 171 26.08 -5.17 -5.78
C THR A 171 25.82 -3.83 -6.50
N LYS A 172 24.87 -3.80 -7.44
CA LYS A 172 24.46 -2.59 -8.16
C LYS A 172 23.82 -1.54 -7.20
N TYR A 173 23.22 -2.00 -6.12
CA TYR A 173 22.55 -1.17 -5.10
C TYR A 173 23.36 -1.07 -3.81
N GLY A 174 24.64 -1.47 -3.90
CA GLY A 174 25.57 -1.64 -2.81
C GLY A 174 25.74 -0.38 -1.97
N VAL A 175 25.05 -0.37 -0.85
CA VAL A 175 25.12 0.65 0.19
C VAL A 175 25.33 -0.06 1.52
#